data_7f414fe33b228420f98704dd637fdde1
#
_entry.id   7f414fe33b228420f98704dd637fdde1
#
_cell.length_a   1.000
_cell.length_b   1.000
_cell.length_c   1.000
_cell.angle_alpha   90.00
_cell.angle_beta   90.00
_cell.angle_gamma   90.00
#
_symmetry.space_group_name_H-M   'P 1'
#
loop_
_entity.id
_entity.type
_entity.pdbx_description
1 polymer ?
#
loop_
_entity_poly.entity_id
_entity_poly.type
_entity_poly.pdbx_seq_one_letter_code
_entity_poly.pdbx_strand_id
1 'polypeptide(L)'
;YLDLSGIMSGLGPTGSTDTGNKTPLNINASLDALTLRPGLDMRDAELTARTGAAGLSLFTATGKADDGSPFSATYDATVSDGATVNITSGNAGFMAEAWVGADFLEGGNLDLTGKFTRDGSPADFEIVLTDVRMRNAPFLTQILSLASLRGLADTLGGEGVLFSRIDVPLKFANGRYVVTG
;
A
#
# COMPACT_ATOMS: atom_id res chain seq x y z
N TYR A 1 20.27 7.71 2.06
CA TYR A 1 19.07 7.64 1.20
C TYR A 1 19.03 6.26 0.56
N LEU A 2 18.10 5.42 0.97
CA LEU A 2 17.80 4.18 0.27
C LEU A 2 16.66 4.50 -0.71
N ASP A 3 16.97 4.58 -1.99
CA ASP A 3 15.96 4.74 -3.04
C ASP A 3 15.29 3.39 -3.30
N LEU A 4 14.08 3.23 -2.82
CA LEU A 4 13.28 2.01 -3.02
C LEU A 4 12.59 1.98 -4.39
N SER A 5 12.68 3.03 -5.21
CA SER A 5 12.05 3.07 -6.54
C SER A 5 12.58 1.96 -7.44
N GLY A 6 13.86 1.61 -7.31
CA GLY A 6 14.47 0.47 -8.00
C GLY A 6 13.97 -0.90 -7.53
N ILE A 7 13.60 -1.02 -6.24
CA ILE A 7 13.02 -2.25 -5.69
C ILE A 7 11.56 -2.36 -6.12
N MET A 8 10.81 -1.25 -6.05
CA MET A 8 9.41 -1.21 -6.48
C MET A 8 9.25 -1.46 -7.99
N SER A 9 10.16 -0.96 -8.81
CA SER A 9 10.18 -1.27 -10.25
C SER A 9 10.60 -2.72 -10.55
N GLY A 10 11.30 -3.38 -9.61
CA GLY A 10 11.68 -4.79 -9.68
C GLY A 10 10.61 -5.76 -9.19
N LEU A 11 9.54 -5.27 -8.54
CA LEU A 11 8.38 -6.07 -8.09
C LEU A 11 7.38 -6.33 -9.23
N GLY A 12 7.47 -5.58 -10.35
CA GLY A 12 6.70 -5.89 -11.54
C GLY A 12 7.35 -7.03 -12.34
N PRO A 13 6.57 -7.82 -13.10
CA PRO A 13 7.11 -8.81 -14.01
C PRO A 13 7.86 -8.08 -15.15
N THR A 14 9.11 -7.76 -14.93
CA THR A 14 9.98 -7.35 -16.02
C THR A 14 10.30 -8.60 -16.83
N GLY A 15 9.64 -8.72 -17.96
CA GLY A 15 9.98 -9.67 -19.01
C GLY A 15 11.36 -9.33 -19.63
N SER A 16 12.40 -9.29 -18.82
CA SER A 16 13.76 -9.31 -19.29
C SER A 16 14.15 -10.78 -19.45
N THR A 17 14.27 -11.20 -20.70
CA THR A 17 14.84 -12.48 -21.14
C THR A 17 16.35 -12.57 -20.87
N ASP A 18 16.79 -12.12 -19.71
CA ASP A 18 18.16 -12.34 -19.28
C ASP A 18 18.23 -13.70 -18.57
N THR A 19 18.58 -14.73 -19.35
CA THR A 19 18.82 -16.11 -18.91
C THR A 19 20.13 -16.26 -18.12
N GLY A 20 20.66 -15.19 -17.55
CA GLY A 20 21.78 -15.25 -16.62
C GLY A 20 21.37 -16.06 -15.37
N ASN A 21 22.20 -17.01 -15.00
CA ASN A 21 22.04 -17.80 -13.77
C ASN A 21 22.06 -16.83 -12.56
N LYS A 22 20.88 -16.37 -12.13
CA LYS A 22 20.76 -15.39 -11.03
C LYS A 22 21.13 -16.10 -9.72
N THR A 23 22.21 -15.65 -9.10
CA THR A 23 22.62 -16.14 -7.79
C THR A 23 21.56 -15.79 -6.77
N PRO A 24 21.07 -16.76 -5.97
CA PRO A 24 20.14 -16.46 -4.90
C PRO A 24 20.75 -15.49 -3.90
N LEU A 25 20.02 -14.44 -3.57
CA LEU A 25 20.42 -13.44 -2.58
C LEU A 25 19.45 -13.49 -1.41
N ASN A 26 20.02 -13.35 -0.20
CA ASN A 26 19.25 -13.08 1.01
C ASN A 26 19.74 -11.75 1.58
N ILE A 27 18.83 -10.81 1.71
CA ILE A 27 19.09 -9.47 2.23
C ILE A 27 18.30 -9.33 3.51
N ASN A 28 18.98 -8.93 4.59
CA ASN A 28 18.34 -8.51 5.83
C ASN A 28 18.87 -7.12 6.15
N ALA A 29 17.98 -6.20 6.43
CA ALA A 29 18.32 -4.83 6.81
C ALA A 29 17.50 -4.41 8.01
N SER A 30 18.15 -3.73 8.95
CA SER A 30 17.51 -3.08 10.09
C SER A 30 17.89 -1.60 10.04
N LEU A 31 16.89 -0.74 10.07
CA LEU A 31 17.04 0.71 9.90
C LEU A 31 16.30 1.41 11.03
N ASP A 32 16.96 2.31 11.73
CA ASP A 32 16.33 3.12 12.77
C ASP A 32 15.25 4.03 12.20
N ALA A 33 15.47 4.51 10.97
CA ALA A 33 14.50 5.31 10.22
C ALA A 33 14.62 5.07 8.72
N LEU A 34 13.48 4.99 8.04
CA LEU A 34 13.35 4.89 6.60
C LEU A 34 12.44 6.02 6.11
N THR A 35 13.01 6.99 5.42
CA THR A 35 12.25 8.09 4.82
C THR A 35 11.49 7.60 3.60
N LEU A 36 10.17 7.59 3.67
CA LEU A 36 9.28 7.23 2.57
C LEU A 36 9.02 8.42 1.64
N ARG A 37 8.80 9.59 2.26
CA ARG A 37 8.71 10.91 1.60
C ARG A 37 9.32 11.98 2.51
N PRO A 38 9.63 13.17 2.00
CA PRO A 38 10.07 14.27 2.84
C PRO A 38 9.08 14.54 4.00
N GLY A 39 9.54 14.35 5.24
CA GLY A 39 8.73 14.51 6.45
C GLY A 39 7.90 13.29 6.85
N LEU A 40 7.98 12.17 6.13
CA LEU A 40 7.29 10.91 6.46
C LEU A 40 8.32 9.80 6.65
N ASP A 41 8.65 9.52 7.89
CA ASP A 41 9.63 8.52 8.28
C ASP A 41 8.95 7.31 8.92
N MET A 42 9.28 6.13 8.44
CA MET A 42 9.01 4.87 9.13
C MET A 42 10.17 4.57 10.07
N ARG A 43 9.88 4.22 11.31
CA ARG A 43 10.87 3.92 12.35
C ARG A 43 10.98 2.42 12.59
N ASP A 44 12.11 2.01 13.16
CA ASP A 44 12.38 0.62 13.52
C ASP A 44 12.09 -0.34 12.34
N ALA A 45 12.53 0.03 11.14
CA ALA A 45 12.23 -0.71 9.93
C ALA A 45 13.13 -1.95 9.81
N GLU A 46 12.50 -3.11 9.70
CA GLU A 46 13.17 -4.38 9.41
C GLU A 46 12.72 -4.88 8.04
N LEU A 47 13.68 -5.26 7.21
CA LEU A 47 13.47 -5.69 5.83
C LEU A 47 14.15 -7.03 5.60
N THR A 48 13.44 -7.98 5.03
CA THR A 48 14.03 -9.22 4.51
C THR A 48 13.62 -9.40 3.06
N ALA A 49 14.58 -9.66 2.18
CA ALA A 49 14.32 -10.00 0.80
C ALA A 49 15.09 -11.25 0.40
N ARG A 50 14.42 -12.17 -0.30
CA ARG A 50 15.02 -13.38 -0.86
C ARG A 50 14.75 -13.42 -2.35
N THR A 51 15.78 -13.68 -3.13
CA THR A 51 15.64 -13.90 -4.56
C THR A 51 15.95 -15.35 -4.91
N GLY A 52 15.26 -15.86 -5.93
CA GLY A 52 15.54 -17.16 -6.54
C GLY A 52 15.83 -17.00 -8.04
N ALA A 53 15.83 -18.08 -8.77
CA ALA A 53 16.06 -18.10 -10.22
C ALA A 53 15.04 -17.24 -11.00
N ALA A 54 13.79 -17.18 -10.50
CA ALA A 54 12.70 -16.41 -11.10
C ALA A 54 12.63 -14.94 -10.65
N GLY A 55 13.51 -14.48 -9.75
CA GLY A 55 13.49 -13.13 -9.18
C GLY A 55 13.15 -13.14 -7.70
N LEU A 56 12.45 -12.10 -7.22
CA LEU A 56 12.04 -11.98 -5.83
C LEU A 56 11.07 -13.11 -5.46
N SER A 57 11.45 -13.91 -4.45
CA SER A 57 10.62 -15.02 -3.98
C SER A 57 9.92 -14.72 -2.67
N LEU A 58 10.54 -13.93 -1.81
CA LEU A 58 9.96 -13.48 -0.54
C LEU A 58 10.44 -12.06 -0.25
N PHE A 59 9.52 -11.23 0.21
CA PHE A 59 9.84 -9.94 0.81
C PHE A 59 8.99 -9.75 2.04
N THR A 60 9.61 -9.33 3.13
CA THR A 60 8.92 -8.90 4.34
C THR A 60 9.46 -7.55 4.79
N ALA A 61 8.60 -6.69 5.24
CA ALA A 61 8.95 -5.43 5.85
C ALA A 61 8.06 -5.20 7.07
N THR A 62 8.66 -4.75 8.16
CA THR A 62 7.95 -4.28 9.35
C THR A 62 8.50 -2.93 9.77
N GLY A 63 7.74 -2.18 10.54
CA GLY A 63 8.16 -0.89 11.06
C GLY A 63 7.04 -0.20 11.82
N LYS A 64 7.24 1.06 12.14
CA LYS A 64 6.28 1.92 12.82
C LYS A 64 6.13 3.23 12.09
N ALA A 65 4.89 3.71 11.95
CA ALA A 65 4.60 5.06 11.51
C ALA A 65 5.11 6.09 12.54
N ASP A 66 5.03 7.36 12.21
CA ASP A 66 5.47 8.47 13.07
C ASP A 66 4.73 8.54 14.41
N ASP A 67 3.48 8.11 14.46
CA ASP A 67 2.65 8.00 15.67
C ASP A 67 2.90 6.71 16.48
N GLY A 68 3.83 5.86 16.03
CA GLY A 68 4.13 4.56 16.64
C GLY A 68 3.24 3.41 16.18
N SER A 69 2.29 3.65 15.30
CA SER A 69 1.40 2.61 14.75
C SER A 69 2.18 1.57 13.95
N PRO A 70 1.88 0.27 14.10
CA PRO A 70 2.62 -0.79 13.42
C PRO A 70 2.35 -0.82 11.92
N PHE A 71 3.37 -1.23 11.19
CA PHE A 71 3.31 -1.53 9.77
C PHE A 71 3.88 -2.92 9.50
N SER A 72 3.26 -3.66 8.61
CA SER A 72 3.78 -4.93 8.09
C SER A 72 3.43 -5.09 6.62
N ALA A 73 4.37 -5.59 5.85
CA ALA A 73 4.18 -5.97 4.45
C ALA A 73 4.84 -7.32 4.18
N THR A 74 4.16 -8.17 3.43
CA THR A 74 4.68 -9.46 2.97
C THR A 74 4.34 -9.64 1.51
N TYR A 75 5.33 -10.02 0.71
CA TYR A 75 5.17 -10.56 -0.63
C TYR A 75 5.75 -11.97 -0.63
N ASP A 76 4.97 -12.95 -1.08
CA ASP A 76 5.36 -14.34 -1.12
C ASP A 76 5.04 -14.96 -2.49
N ALA A 77 6.09 -15.27 -3.26
CA ALA A 77 6.03 -15.96 -4.53
C ALA A 77 6.46 -17.44 -4.43
N THR A 78 6.57 -17.99 -3.21
CA THR A 78 6.87 -19.40 -3.00
C THR A 78 5.63 -20.29 -3.15
N VAL A 79 4.43 -19.69 -3.21
CA VAL A 79 3.16 -20.40 -3.40
C VAL A 79 3.02 -20.92 -4.83
N SER A 80 2.35 -22.06 -4.99
CA SER A 80 2.28 -22.79 -6.28
C SER A 80 1.54 -22.05 -7.39
N ASP A 81 0.66 -21.10 -7.06
CA ASP A 81 -0.27 -20.46 -8.01
C ASP A 81 0.03 -19.00 -8.34
N GLY A 82 1.25 -18.57 -8.08
CA GLY A 82 1.68 -17.18 -8.35
C GLY A 82 2.32 -16.53 -7.14
N ALA A 83 1.91 -15.33 -6.77
CA ALA A 83 2.39 -14.66 -5.58
C ALA A 83 1.23 -14.00 -4.82
N THR A 84 1.43 -13.82 -3.52
CA THR A 84 0.52 -13.09 -2.65
C THR A 84 1.20 -11.86 -2.08
N VAL A 85 0.43 -10.82 -1.85
CA VAL A 85 0.84 -9.64 -1.10
C VAL A 85 -0.14 -9.41 0.04
N ASN A 86 0.39 -9.07 1.19
CA ASN A 86 -0.39 -8.67 2.35
C ASN A 86 0.29 -7.47 3.02
N ILE A 87 -0.45 -6.39 3.22
CA ILE A 87 0.05 -5.18 3.85
C ILE A 87 -0.95 -4.73 4.89
N THR A 88 -0.47 -4.50 6.10
CA THR A 88 -1.27 -3.98 7.20
C THR A 88 -0.61 -2.74 7.80
N SER A 89 -1.41 -1.79 8.22
CA SER A 89 -0.94 -0.62 8.95
C SER A 89 -1.97 -0.18 9.97
N GLY A 90 -1.50 0.22 11.15
CA GLY A 90 -2.31 0.89 12.18
C GLY A 90 -2.51 2.39 11.92
N ASN A 91 -1.95 2.93 10.83
CA ASN A 91 -2.18 4.31 10.39
C ASN A 91 -2.35 4.33 8.86
N ALA A 92 -3.61 4.20 8.41
CA ALA A 92 -3.97 4.22 7.01
C ALA A 92 -3.67 5.59 6.36
N GLY A 93 -3.87 6.68 7.08
CA GLY A 93 -3.58 8.04 6.60
C GLY A 93 -2.10 8.22 6.29
N PHE A 94 -1.22 7.83 7.20
CA PHE A 94 0.23 7.85 6.98
C PHE A 94 0.64 7.07 5.72
N MET A 95 0.09 5.88 5.53
CA MET A 95 0.41 5.06 4.36
C MET A 95 -0.13 5.64 3.06
N ALA A 96 -1.35 6.21 3.08
CA ALA A 96 -1.94 6.86 1.91
C ALA A 96 -1.12 8.10 1.48
N GLU A 97 -0.67 8.91 2.43
CA GLU A 97 0.21 10.04 2.17
C GLU A 97 1.56 9.57 1.63
N ALA A 98 2.18 8.56 2.26
CA ALA A 98 3.48 8.03 1.86
C ALA A 98 3.47 7.42 0.45
N TRP A 99 2.42 6.70 0.07
CA TRP A 99 2.39 5.98 -1.22
C TRP A 99 1.84 6.82 -2.37
N VAL A 100 0.73 7.50 -2.15
CA VAL A 100 0.01 8.20 -3.22
C VAL A 100 -0.11 9.71 -3.01
N GLY A 101 0.39 10.24 -1.90
CA GLY A 101 0.29 11.66 -1.57
C GLY A 101 -1.13 12.09 -1.19
N ALA A 102 -1.93 11.17 -0.66
CA ALA A 102 -3.29 11.46 -0.21
C ALA A 102 -3.28 11.96 1.23
N ASP A 103 -3.11 13.26 1.40
CA ASP A 103 -3.05 13.99 2.67
C ASP A 103 -4.43 14.27 3.29
N PHE A 104 -5.49 13.85 2.60
CA PHE A 104 -6.88 14.02 3.07
C PHE A 104 -7.37 12.87 3.96
N LEU A 105 -6.58 11.79 4.12
CA LEU A 105 -6.87 10.68 5.02
C LEU A 105 -6.08 10.81 6.32
N GLU A 106 -6.73 10.56 7.46
CA GLU A 106 -6.09 10.62 8.77
C GLU A 106 -6.42 9.37 9.60
N GLY A 107 -5.37 8.84 10.23
CA GLY A 107 -5.48 7.70 11.14
C GLY A 107 -6.07 6.46 10.49
N GLY A 108 -6.77 5.65 11.29
CA GLY A 108 -7.43 4.43 10.85
C GLY A 108 -6.48 3.28 10.55
N ASN A 109 -7.04 2.12 10.22
CA ASN A 109 -6.26 0.94 9.87
C ASN A 109 -6.37 0.65 8.37
N LEU A 110 -5.29 0.14 7.80
CA LEU A 110 -5.21 -0.37 6.45
C LEU A 110 -4.99 -1.88 6.48
N ASP A 111 -5.76 -2.60 5.69
CA ASP A 111 -5.52 -3.99 5.32
C ASP A 111 -5.59 -4.09 3.79
N LEU A 112 -4.49 -4.46 3.16
CA LEU A 112 -4.40 -4.69 1.73
C LEU A 112 -3.98 -6.13 1.49
N THR A 113 -4.81 -6.88 0.78
CA THR A 113 -4.49 -8.20 0.29
C THR A 113 -4.49 -8.23 -1.22
N GLY A 114 -3.62 -9.04 -1.82
CA GLY A 114 -3.54 -9.14 -3.27
C GLY A 114 -2.94 -10.43 -3.74
N LYS A 115 -3.24 -10.74 -5.00
CA LYS A 115 -2.72 -11.92 -5.69
C LYS A 115 -2.13 -11.53 -7.03
N PHE A 116 -1.05 -12.20 -7.38
CA PHE A 116 -0.47 -12.19 -8.72
C PHE A 116 -0.60 -13.59 -9.31
N THR A 117 -0.89 -13.66 -10.59
CA THR A 117 -0.91 -14.91 -11.33
C THR A 117 0.51 -15.44 -11.53
N ARG A 118 0.65 -16.69 -11.99
CA ARG A 118 1.95 -17.33 -12.20
C ARG A 118 2.85 -16.61 -13.21
N ASP A 119 2.29 -15.89 -14.16
CA ASP A 119 3.02 -15.04 -15.10
C ASP A 119 3.40 -13.68 -14.50
N GLY A 120 3.09 -13.48 -13.21
CA GLY A 120 3.38 -12.24 -12.49
C GLY A 120 2.41 -11.09 -12.75
N SER A 121 1.34 -11.32 -13.49
CA SER A 121 0.31 -10.30 -13.69
C SER A 121 -0.50 -10.11 -12.41
N PRO A 122 -0.81 -8.86 -12.02
CA PRO A 122 -1.73 -8.61 -10.91
C PRO A 122 -3.11 -9.18 -11.25
N ALA A 123 -3.75 -9.79 -10.25
CA ALA A 123 -5.09 -10.37 -10.39
C ALA A 123 -6.11 -9.62 -9.52
N ASP A 124 -6.40 -10.15 -8.36
CA ASP A 124 -7.39 -9.59 -7.44
C ASP A 124 -6.69 -8.89 -6.28
N PHE A 125 -7.14 -7.70 -5.94
CA PHE A 125 -6.69 -6.93 -4.79
C PHE A 125 -7.88 -6.43 -4.00
N GLU A 126 -7.75 -6.38 -2.71
CA GLU A 126 -8.73 -5.80 -1.81
C GLU A 126 -8.03 -4.84 -0.85
N ILE A 127 -8.56 -3.64 -0.74
CA ILE A 127 -8.13 -2.64 0.23
C ILE A 127 -9.28 -2.42 1.19
N VAL A 128 -9.03 -2.63 2.46
CA VAL A 128 -9.97 -2.35 3.54
C VAL A 128 -9.38 -1.27 4.42
N LEU A 129 -10.12 -0.17 4.58
CA LEU A 129 -9.80 0.88 5.53
C LEU A 129 -10.84 0.86 6.64
N THR A 130 -10.40 0.96 7.89
CA THR A 130 -11.31 1.04 9.04
C THR A 130 -10.96 2.22 9.93
N ASP A 131 -12.00 2.85 10.49
CA ASP A 131 -11.87 3.98 11.42
C ASP A 131 -11.03 5.14 10.87
N VAL A 132 -11.12 5.38 9.55
CA VAL A 132 -10.36 6.42 8.86
C VAL A 132 -11.16 7.71 8.81
N ARG A 133 -10.50 8.82 9.12
CA ARG A 133 -11.07 10.16 8.99
C ARG A 133 -10.66 10.78 7.65
N MET A 134 -11.64 11.32 6.93
CA MET A 134 -11.41 11.98 5.67
C MET A 134 -11.66 13.48 5.80
N ARG A 135 -10.64 14.30 5.51
CA ARG A 135 -10.73 15.77 5.56
C ARG A 135 -10.43 16.37 4.19
N ASN A 136 -11.07 17.49 3.92
CA ASN A 136 -10.78 18.33 2.73
C ASN A 136 -10.72 17.56 1.39
N ALA A 137 -11.35 16.39 1.31
CA ALA A 137 -11.33 15.59 0.10
C ALA A 137 -12.10 16.32 -1.03
N PRO A 138 -11.48 16.57 -2.18
CA PRO A 138 -12.11 17.35 -3.26
C PRO A 138 -13.46 16.81 -3.72
N PHE A 139 -13.66 15.49 -3.62
CA PHE A 139 -14.91 14.86 -4.02
C PHE A 139 -16.03 14.97 -2.96
N LEU A 140 -15.72 15.21 -1.68
CA LEU A 140 -16.74 15.39 -0.63
C LEU A 140 -17.59 16.62 -0.90
N THR A 141 -17.02 17.69 -1.40
CA THR A 141 -17.77 18.89 -1.79
C THR A 141 -18.75 18.63 -2.92
N GLN A 142 -18.42 17.75 -3.86
CA GLN A 142 -19.31 17.36 -4.95
C GLN A 142 -20.48 16.50 -4.45
N ILE A 143 -20.22 15.53 -3.57
CA ILE A 143 -21.25 14.70 -2.95
C ILE A 143 -22.20 15.56 -2.09
N LEU A 144 -21.64 16.47 -1.29
CA LEU A 144 -22.42 17.36 -0.44
C LEU A 144 -23.26 18.37 -1.22
N SER A 145 -22.77 18.85 -2.38
CA SER A 145 -23.55 19.75 -3.24
C SER A 145 -24.76 19.08 -3.85
N LEU A 146 -24.71 17.78 -4.13
CA LEU A 146 -25.83 16.97 -4.64
C LEU A 146 -26.88 16.68 -3.57
N ALA A 147 -26.48 16.63 -2.31
CA ALA A 147 -27.35 16.21 -1.20
C ALA A 147 -28.17 17.36 -0.57
N SER A 148 -28.05 18.61 -1.02
CA SER A 148 -28.74 19.80 -0.45
C SER A 148 -28.55 19.98 1.07
N LEU A 149 -27.47 19.44 1.63
CA LEU A 149 -27.20 19.39 3.07
C LEU A 149 -26.32 20.57 3.51
N ARG A 150 -26.76 21.82 3.29
CA ARG A 150 -26.01 23.02 3.70
C ARG A 150 -25.58 23.03 5.17
N GLY A 151 -26.38 22.48 6.07
CA GLY A 151 -26.05 22.37 7.49
C GLY A 151 -24.97 21.31 7.81
N LEU A 152 -24.78 20.32 6.94
CA LEU A 152 -23.75 19.30 7.11
C LEU A 152 -22.38 19.80 6.63
N ALA A 153 -22.37 20.69 5.63
CA ALA A 153 -21.13 21.24 5.07
C ALA A 153 -20.30 22.02 6.10
N ASP A 154 -20.97 22.78 6.98
CA ASP A 154 -20.31 23.55 8.04
C ASP A 154 -19.76 22.64 9.14
N THR A 155 -20.42 21.54 9.45
CA THR A 155 -19.96 20.53 10.42
C THR A 155 -18.81 19.67 9.86
N LEU A 156 -18.82 19.39 8.55
CA LEU A 156 -17.82 18.57 7.87
C LEU A 156 -16.56 19.35 7.47
N GLY A 157 -16.65 20.69 7.40
CA GLY A 157 -15.51 21.56 7.02
C GLY A 157 -14.42 21.67 8.08
N GLY A 158 -14.70 21.35 9.36
CA GLY A 158 -13.75 21.46 10.47
C GLY A 158 -13.15 20.12 10.90
N GLU A 159 -13.98 19.13 11.13
CA GLU A 159 -13.54 17.86 11.76
C GLU A 159 -13.38 16.69 10.78
N GLY A 160 -13.87 16.82 9.54
CA GLY A 160 -13.91 15.76 8.55
C GLY A 160 -14.98 14.70 8.81
N VAL A 161 -15.03 13.69 7.95
CA VAL A 161 -15.97 12.57 8.02
C VAL A 161 -15.23 11.32 8.49
N LEU A 162 -15.71 10.71 9.56
CA LEU A 162 -15.23 9.42 10.04
C LEU A 162 -15.96 8.29 9.30
N PHE A 163 -15.19 7.43 8.64
CA PHE A 163 -15.67 6.21 8.03
C PHE A 163 -15.27 5.02 8.90
N SER A 164 -16.26 4.28 9.37
CA SER A 164 -16.00 3.05 10.14
C SER A 164 -15.40 1.95 9.28
N ARG A 165 -15.75 1.91 7.97
CA ARG A 165 -15.21 0.96 7.02
C ARG A 165 -15.37 1.46 5.58
N ILE A 166 -14.32 1.25 4.79
CA ILE A 166 -14.31 1.44 3.33
C ILE A 166 -13.68 0.19 2.72
N ASP A 167 -14.41 -0.50 1.85
CA ASP A 167 -13.94 -1.64 1.10
C ASP A 167 -13.72 -1.22 -0.36
N VAL A 168 -12.52 -1.47 -0.89
CA VAL A 168 -12.16 -1.15 -2.29
C VAL A 168 -11.66 -2.43 -2.96
N PRO A 169 -12.55 -3.24 -3.52
CA PRO A 169 -12.14 -4.38 -4.33
C PRO A 169 -11.62 -3.90 -5.69
N LEU A 170 -10.44 -4.37 -6.07
CA LEU A 170 -9.75 -4.00 -7.29
C LEU A 170 -9.50 -5.24 -8.15
N LYS A 171 -9.86 -5.19 -9.42
CA LYS A 171 -9.46 -6.18 -10.42
C LYS A 171 -8.54 -5.56 -11.45
N PHE A 172 -7.50 -6.30 -11.81
CA PHE A 172 -6.65 -5.88 -12.92
C PHE A 172 -7.23 -6.39 -14.23
N ALA A 173 -7.59 -5.45 -15.11
CA ALA A 173 -8.13 -5.76 -16.43
C ALA A 173 -7.63 -4.75 -17.47
N ASN A 174 -7.24 -5.21 -18.65
CA ASN A 174 -6.80 -4.38 -19.77
C ASN A 174 -5.66 -3.40 -19.40
N GLY A 175 -4.70 -3.84 -18.58
CA GLY A 175 -3.54 -3.04 -18.18
C GLY A 175 -3.82 -1.96 -17.14
N ARG A 176 -4.97 -2.01 -16.45
CA ARG A 176 -5.35 -1.06 -15.40
C ARG A 176 -6.11 -1.73 -14.27
N TYR A 177 -6.06 -1.14 -13.09
CA TYR A 177 -6.93 -1.52 -11.99
C TYR A 177 -8.32 -0.90 -12.17
N VAL A 178 -9.35 -1.71 -11.92
CA VAL A 178 -10.75 -1.30 -11.96
C VAL A 178 -11.37 -1.63 -10.61
N VAL A 179 -12.01 -0.63 -9.99
CA VAL A 179 -12.82 -0.85 -8.79
C VAL A 179 -14.06 -1.64 -9.19
N THR A 180 -14.31 -2.78 -8.52
CA THR A 180 -15.48 -3.61 -8.75
C THR A 180 -16.39 -3.48 -7.52
N GLY A 181 -17.47 -2.75 -7.64
CA GLY A 181 -18.50 -2.60 -6.60
C GLY A 181 -19.86 -3.02 -7.14
#